data_70fbc933080dafbd9596a04e4361b4ef
#
_entry.id   70fbc933080dafbd9596a04e4361b4ef
#
_cell.length_a   1.000
_cell.length_b   1.000
_cell.length_c   1.000
_cell.angle_alpha   90.00
_cell.angle_beta   90.00
_cell.angle_gamma   90.00
#
_symmetry.space_group_name_H-M   'P 1'
#
loop_
_entity.id
_entity.type
_entity.pdbx_description
1 polymer ?
#
loop_
_entity_poly.entity_id
_entity_poly.type
_entity_poly.pdbx_seq_one_letter_code
_entity_poly.pdbx_strand_id
1 'polypeptide(L)'
;MRGAASRMIGHLAFSEVENAVEASSVLCLPMGSIEQHGPHLPLNTDCVIAEALTRRIVARWGDEHDLWQLPVVPVGLSREHAWAPGTLSLTVSRMAAFLRDIGLELVRSLPARNLLIVNGHGGNRGILEAVTREMCDFGLNIATLHLGAMMST
;
A
#
# COMPACT_ATOMS: atom_id res chain seq x y z
N MET A 1 -7.61 -17.50 -17.63
CA MET A 1 -6.45 -16.80 -17.01
C MET A 1 -6.65 -15.30 -17.21
N ARG A 2 -6.85 -14.54 -16.14
CA ARG A 2 -6.91 -13.06 -16.21
C ARG A 2 -5.47 -12.55 -16.11
N GLY A 3 -5.02 -11.74 -17.08
CA GLY A 3 -3.67 -11.17 -17.08
C GLY A 3 -3.46 -10.19 -15.91
N ALA A 4 -2.20 -9.92 -15.54
CA ALA A 4 -1.83 -9.04 -14.41
C ALA A 4 -2.52 -7.66 -14.41
N ALA A 5 -2.84 -7.10 -15.57
CA ALA A 5 -3.59 -5.84 -15.71
C ALA A 5 -5.03 -5.93 -15.17
N SER A 6 -5.60 -7.13 -15.06
CA SER A 6 -6.98 -7.37 -14.59
C SER A 6 -7.10 -7.59 -13.09
N ARG A 7 -5.99 -7.65 -12.33
CA ARG A 7 -5.96 -7.85 -10.87
C ARG A 7 -5.78 -6.54 -10.08
N MET A 8 -6.24 -5.43 -10.64
CA MET A 8 -6.29 -4.13 -9.97
C MET A 8 -7.72 -3.86 -9.51
N ILE A 9 -8.00 -3.91 -8.21
CA ILE A 9 -9.34 -3.75 -7.64
C ILE A 9 -9.99 -2.43 -8.08
N GLY A 10 -9.21 -1.35 -8.12
CA GLY A 10 -9.73 -0.05 -8.57
C GLY A 10 -10.20 0.03 -10.03
N HIS A 11 -9.94 -0.99 -10.85
CA HIS A 11 -10.39 -1.09 -12.24
C HIS A 11 -11.63 -1.98 -12.42
N LEU A 12 -12.12 -2.60 -11.34
CA LEU A 12 -13.28 -3.47 -11.36
C LEU A 12 -14.55 -2.69 -11.00
N ALA A 13 -15.66 -3.07 -11.62
CA ALA A 13 -16.98 -2.69 -11.13
C ALA A 13 -17.31 -3.44 -9.83
N PHE A 14 -18.21 -2.91 -9.00
CA PHE A 14 -18.52 -3.54 -7.70
C PHE A 14 -18.98 -4.99 -7.84
N SER A 15 -19.78 -5.30 -8.84
CA SER A 15 -20.26 -6.67 -9.14
C SER A 15 -19.15 -7.62 -9.58
N GLU A 16 -18.06 -7.09 -10.18
CA GLU A 16 -16.89 -7.89 -10.52
C GLU A 16 -16.05 -8.18 -9.25
N VAL A 17 -15.97 -7.24 -8.32
CA VAL A 17 -15.27 -7.42 -7.04
C VAL A 17 -15.94 -8.53 -6.23
N GLU A 18 -17.29 -8.55 -6.14
CA GLU A 18 -18.05 -9.61 -5.45
C GLU A 18 -17.74 -11.02 -5.96
N ASN A 19 -17.45 -11.15 -7.26
CA ASN A 19 -17.17 -12.45 -7.90
C ASN A 19 -15.66 -12.79 -7.97
N ALA A 20 -14.78 -11.84 -7.69
CA ALA A 20 -13.35 -11.98 -7.93
C ALA A 20 -12.53 -12.09 -6.64
N VAL A 21 -12.94 -11.43 -5.55
CA VAL A 21 -12.21 -11.38 -4.30
C VAL A 21 -12.82 -12.34 -3.29
N GLU A 22 -12.01 -13.26 -2.79
CA GLU A 22 -12.42 -14.30 -1.84
C GLU A 22 -11.78 -14.04 -0.45
N ALA A 23 -12.19 -14.80 0.56
CA ALA A 23 -11.63 -14.70 1.92
C ALA A 23 -10.13 -15.04 1.97
N SER A 24 -9.66 -15.90 1.08
CA SER A 24 -8.26 -16.31 0.93
C SER A 24 -7.42 -15.30 0.15
N SER A 25 -8.04 -14.40 -0.61
CA SER A 25 -7.33 -13.39 -1.41
C SER A 25 -6.37 -12.55 -0.57
N VAL A 26 -5.27 -12.12 -1.19
CA VAL A 26 -4.29 -11.20 -0.59
C VAL A 26 -4.41 -9.84 -1.25
N LEU A 27 -4.75 -8.84 -0.46
CA LEU A 27 -4.79 -7.44 -0.90
C LEU A 27 -3.40 -6.83 -0.82
N CYS A 28 -2.89 -6.27 -1.91
CA CYS A 28 -1.58 -5.63 -1.95
C CYS A 28 -1.75 -4.12 -2.00
N LEU A 29 -1.36 -3.40 -0.94
CA LEU A 29 -1.49 -1.95 -0.79
C LEU A 29 -0.13 -1.27 -1.00
N PRO A 30 0.12 -0.65 -2.17
CA PRO A 30 1.30 0.18 -2.34
C PRO A 30 1.15 1.49 -1.57
N MET A 31 2.21 1.90 -0.88
CA MET A 31 2.28 3.17 -0.14
C MET A 31 3.58 3.90 -0.47
N GLY A 32 3.48 5.19 -0.75
CA GLY A 32 4.62 6.05 -1.05
C GLY A 32 4.59 7.34 -0.25
N SER A 33 5.20 8.36 -0.83
CA SER A 33 5.16 9.75 -0.38
C SER A 33 5.29 10.70 -1.56
N ILE A 34 4.88 11.95 -1.37
CA ILE A 34 5.13 13.07 -2.27
C ILE A 34 6.17 13.95 -1.58
N GLU A 35 7.43 13.81 -1.95
CA GLU A 35 8.54 14.52 -1.31
C GLU A 35 9.71 14.76 -2.26
N GLN A 36 10.60 15.66 -1.88
CA GLN A 36 11.82 15.92 -2.64
C GLN A 36 12.73 14.67 -2.70
N HIS A 37 13.31 14.42 -3.86
CA HIS A 37 14.30 13.36 -4.12
C HIS A 37 15.54 13.92 -4.84
N GLY A 38 15.99 15.11 -4.42
CA GLY A 38 17.02 15.85 -5.13
C GLY A 38 16.52 16.49 -6.42
N PRO A 39 17.43 17.14 -7.18
CA PRO A 39 17.05 17.92 -8.37
C PRO A 39 16.71 17.06 -9.62
N HIS A 40 16.90 15.75 -9.54
CA HIS A 40 16.88 14.84 -10.70
C HIS A 40 15.73 13.82 -10.69
N LEU A 41 15.00 13.66 -9.57
CA LEU A 41 13.88 12.75 -9.46
C LEU A 41 12.57 13.50 -9.16
N PRO A 42 11.44 13.01 -9.65
CA PRO A 42 10.14 13.63 -9.40
C PRO A 42 9.68 13.39 -7.96
N LEU A 43 8.79 14.27 -7.47
CA LEU A 43 8.25 14.21 -6.11
C LEU A 43 7.53 12.90 -5.77
N ASN A 44 6.94 12.22 -6.76
CA ASN A 44 6.20 10.97 -6.58
C ASN A 44 7.05 9.71 -6.74
N THR A 45 8.36 9.80 -6.65
CA THR A 45 9.29 8.68 -6.85
C THR A 45 8.91 7.47 -5.99
N ASP A 46 8.65 7.65 -4.71
CA ASP A 46 8.28 6.57 -3.80
C ASP A 46 6.97 5.87 -4.21
N CYS A 47 6.00 6.64 -4.67
CA CYS A 47 4.72 6.11 -5.16
C CYS A 47 4.93 5.25 -6.40
N VAL A 48 5.72 5.76 -7.36
CA VAL A 48 6.02 5.05 -8.62
C VAL A 48 6.74 3.73 -8.34
N ILE A 49 7.71 3.73 -7.42
CA ILE A 49 8.46 2.53 -7.05
C ILE A 49 7.56 1.52 -6.34
N ALA A 50 6.79 1.95 -5.32
CA ALA A 50 5.89 1.08 -4.58
C ALA A 50 4.84 0.44 -5.51
N GLU A 51 4.21 1.24 -6.37
CA GLU A 51 3.20 0.78 -7.31
C GLU A 51 3.78 -0.17 -8.36
N ALA A 52 4.94 0.16 -8.94
CA ALA A 52 5.59 -0.70 -9.93
C ALA A 52 6.02 -2.04 -9.36
N LEU A 53 6.56 -2.06 -8.13
CA LEU A 53 6.90 -3.31 -7.46
C LEU A 53 5.66 -4.14 -7.15
N THR A 54 4.61 -3.52 -6.59
CA THR A 54 3.34 -4.22 -6.31
C THR A 54 2.77 -4.84 -7.56
N ARG A 55 2.76 -4.10 -8.67
CA ARG A 55 2.32 -4.60 -9.98
C ARG A 55 3.13 -5.81 -10.44
N ARG A 56 4.46 -5.80 -10.27
CA ARG A 56 5.33 -6.94 -10.61
C ARG A 56 5.07 -8.16 -9.73
N ILE A 57 4.85 -7.96 -8.43
CA ILE A 57 4.48 -9.01 -7.48
C ILE A 57 3.16 -9.67 -7.94
N VAL A 58 2.14 -8.86 -8.18
CA VAL A 58 0.83 -9.34 -8.64
C VAL A 58 0.92 -10.01 -10.03
N ALA A 59 1.71 -9.46 -10.95
CA ALA A 59 1.92 -10.07 -12.26
C ALA A 59 2.59 -11.45 -12.18
N ARG A 60 3.50 -11.63 -11.24
CA ARG A 60 4.30 -12.86 -11.12
C ARG A 60 3.59 -13.96 -10.33
N TRP A 61 2.86 -13.58 -9.28
CA TRP A 61 2.29 -14.53 -8.32
C TRP A 61 0.78 -14.39 -8.10
N GLY A 62 0.13 -13.45 -8.81
CA GLY A 62 -1.29 -13.15 -8.62
C GLY A 62 -2.20 -14.34 -8.87
N ASP A 63 -1.91 -15.18 -9.86
CA ASP A 63 -2.72 -16.37 -10.17
C ASP A 63 -2.48 -17.52 -9.17
N GLU A 64 -1.25 -17.65 -8.66
CA GLU A 64 -0.87 -18.71 -7.73
C GLU A 64 -1.38 -18.45 -6.30
N HIS A 65 -1.35 -17.19 -5.87
CA HIS A 65 -1.65 -16.79 -4.48
C HIS A 65 -2.86 -15.85 -4.37
N ASP A 66 -3.61 -15.69 -5.44
CA ASP A 66 -4.78 -14.79 -5.52
C ASP A 66 -4.52 -13.37 -5.00
N LEU A 67 -3.45 -12.73 -5.56
CA LEU A 67 -3.06 -11.39 -5.17
C LEU A 67 -3.85 -10.33 -5.96
N TRP A 68 -4.30 -9.28 -5.26
CA TRP A 68 -5.05 -8.16 -5.82
C TRP A 68 -4.43 -6.83 -5.42
N GLN A 69 -4.11 -5.98 -6.39
CA GLN A 69 -3.54 -4.66 -6.12
C GLN A 69 -4.64 -3.65 -5.80
N LEU A 70 -4.47 -2.95 -4.68
CA LEU A 70 -5.22 -1.74 -4.32
C LEU A 70 -4.58 -0.49 -4.96
N PRO A 71 -5.31 0.63 -5.06
CA PRO A 71 -4.72 1.92 -5.45
C PRO A 71 -3.60 2.34 -4.52
N VAL A 72 -2.59 3.06 -5.07
CA VAL A 72 -1.48 3.57 -4.27
C VAL A 72 -1.95 4.65 -3.28
N VAL A 73 -1.40 4.61 -2.05
CA VAL A 73 -1.53 5.69 -1.06
C VAL A 73 -0.37 6.68 -1.30
N PRO A 74 -0.65 7.88 -1.85
CA PRO A 74 0.42 8.74 -2.35
C PRO A 74 1.01 9.69 -1.32
N VAL A 75 0.37 9.93 -0.17
CA VAL A 75 0.86 10.88 0.84
C VAL A 75 1.23 10.17 2.11
N GLY A 76 2.50 10.31 2.52
CA GLY A 76 3.09 9.67 3.69
C GLY A 76 3.52 10.65 4.79
N LEU A 77 4.48 10.23 5.60
CA LEU A 77 5.13 11.02 6.64
C LEU A 77 6.48 11.53 6.14
N SER A 78 6.54 12.79 5.68
CA SER A 78 7.73 13.42 5.08
C SER A 78 8.06 14.77 5.72
N ARG A 79 7.89 14.87 7.04
CA ARG A 79 8.12 16.13 7.79
C ARG A 79 9.57 16.61 7.70
N GLU A 80 10.52 15.70 7.60
CA GLU A 80 11.95 15.97 7.40
C GLU A 80 12.23 16.72 6.08
N HIS A 81 11.36 16.57 5.10
CA HIS A 81 11.44 17.23 3.79
C HIS A 81 10.47 18.40 3.63
N ALA A 82 9.80 18.85 4.71
CA ALA A 82 8.81 19.92 4.66
C ALA A 82 9.36 21.29 4.21
N TRP A 83 10.67 21.46 4.22
CA TRP A 83 11.38 22.65 3.72
C TRP A 83 11.35 22.76 2.18
N ALA A 84 11.14 21.62 1.47
CA ALA A 84 11.20 21.58 0.03
C ALA A 84 9.82 21.83 -0.61
N PRO A 85 9.74 22.73 -1.61
CA PRO A 85 8.50 22.99 -2.34
C PRO A 85 7.91 21.71 -2.94
N GLY A 86 6.59 21.55 -2.82
CA GLY A 86 5.86 20.41 -3.37
C GLY A 86 5.81 19.18 -2.46
N THR A 87 6.58 19.12 -1.37
CA THR A 87 6.48 18.04 -0.37
C THR A 87 5.14 18.12 0.35
N LEU A 88 4.43 17.00 0.40
CA LEU A 88 3.16 16.83 1.14
C LEU A 88 3.36 15.81 2.25
N SER A 89 3.03 16.19 3.48
CA SER A 89 3.18 15.30 4.63
C SER A 89 1.94 15.30 5.52
N LEU A 90 1.47 14.14 5.89
CA LEU A 90 0.52 13.99 6.98
C LEU A 90 1.21 14.19 8.33
N THR A 91 0.43 14.47 9.38
CA THR A 91 0.89 14.31 10.75
C THR A 91 0.80 12.84 11.17
N VAL A 92 1.57 12.43 12.17
CA VAL A 92 1.55 11.04 12.69
C VAL A 92 0.13 10.63 13.09
N SER A 93 -0.61 11.50 13.81
CA SER A 93 -1.97 11.22 14.24
C SER A 93 -2.95 11.04 13.07
N ARG A 94 -2.81 11.85 12.01
CA ARG A 94 -3.65 11.73 10.81
C ARG A 94 -3.33 10.46 10.01
N MET A 95 -2.06 10.12 9.89
CA MET A 95 -1.65 8.89 9.22
C MET A 95 -2.13 7.66 9.98
N ALA A 96 -2.02 7.65 11.31
CA ALA A 96 -2.54 6.57 12.15
C ALA A 96 -4.05 6.40 11.99
N ALA A 97 -4.81 7.50 12.03
CA ALA A 97 -6.26 7.47 11.83
C ALA A 97 -6.62 6.95 10.43
N PHE A 98 -5.97 7.47 9.39
CA PHE A 98 -6.18 7.05 8.00
C PHE A 98 -5.92 5.54 7.80
N LEU A 99 -4.83 5.01 8.35
CA LEU A 99 -4.51 3.58 8.24
C LEU A 99 -5.55 2.70 8.95
N ARG A 100 -6.03 3.12 10.14
CA ARG A 100 -7.12 2.42 10.84
C ARG A 100 -8.40 2.43 10.04
N ASP A 101 -8.78 3.59 9.48
CA ASP A 101 -9.99 3.70 8.66
C ASP A 101 -9.89 2.80 7.42
N ILE A 102 -8.75 2.78 6.72
CA ILE A 102 -8.53 1.85 5.60
C ILE A 102 -8.68 0.40 6.06
N GLY A 103 -8.07 0.01 7.19
CA GLY A 103 -8.19 -1.35 7.73
C GLY A 103 -9.64 -1.75 8.02
N LEU A 104 -10.39 -0.89 8.68
CA LEU A 104 -11.81 -1.11 8.99
C LEU A 104 -12.66 -1.20 7.72
N GLU A 105 -12.42 -0.33 6.73
CA GLU A 105 -13.15 -0.33 5.47
C GLU A 105 -12.81 -1.56 4.60
N LEU A 106 -11.58 -2.03 4.59
CA LEU A 106 -11.23 -3.29 3.93
C LEU A 106 -11.98 -4.47 4.54
N VAL A 107 -12.03 -4.57 5.88
CA VAL A 107 -12.78 -5.63 6.58
C VAL A 107 -14.28 -5.54 6.33
N ARG A 108 -14.83 -4.33 6.26
CA ARG A 108 -16.26 -4.09 6.02
C ARG A 108 -16.66 -4.42 4.57
N SER A 109 -15.84 -4.03 3.60
CA SER A 109 -16.21 -4.00 2.18
C SER A 109 -15.77 -5.23 1.39
N LEU A 110 -14.79 -6.00 1.88
CA LEU A 110 -14.23 -7.16 1.18
C LEU A 110 -14.22 -8.40 2.08
N PRO A 111 -14.34 -9.60 1.52
CA PRO A 111 -14.20 -10.84 2.30
C PRO A 111 -12.75 -11.14 2.68
N ALA A 112 -11.76 -10.64 1.92
CA ALA A 112 -10.33 -10.88 2.13
C ALA A 112 -9.85 -10.33 3.48
N ARG A 113 -8.97 -11.10 4.13
CA ARG A 113 -8.38 -10.74 5.43
C ARG A 113 -6.85 -10.67 5.41
N ASN A 114 -6.22 -10.97 4.28
CA ASN A 114 -4.77 -10.91 4.14
C ASN A 114 -4.37 -9.61 3.43
N LEU A 115 -3.51 -8.82 4.06
CA LEU A 115 -3.04 -7.53 3.55
C LEU A 115 -1.51 -7.51 3.49
N LEU A 116 -0.96 -7.30 2.30
CA LEU A 116 0.46 -7.00 2.08
C LEU A 116 0.60 -5.50 1.81
N ILE A 117 1.25 -4.77 2.71
CA ILE A 117 1.60 -3.36 2.50
C ILE A 117 2.99 -3.30 1.85
N VAL A 118 3.08 -2.70 0.67
CA VAL A 118 4.35 -2.48 -0.06
C VAL A 118 4.74 -1.02 0.10
N ASN A 119 5.64 -0.75 1.04
CA ASN A 119 6.04 0.59 1.41
C ASN A 119 7.31 1.05 0.68
N GLY A 120 7.19 2.08 -0.16
CA GLY A 120 8.27 2.70 -0.90
C GLY A 120 8.98 3.85 -0.16
N HIS A 121 8.44 4.30 0.99
CA HIS A 121 8.93 5.49 1.70
C HIS A 121 9.43 5.17 3.11
N GLY A 122 10.68 5.56 3.41
CA GLY A 122 11.31 5.28 4.71
C GLY A 122 10.57 5.90 5.91
N GLY A 123 10.06 7.12 5.76
CA GLY A 123 9.33 7.83 6.81
C GLY A 123 8.03 7.16 7.29
N ASN A 124 7.44 6.30 6.46
CA ASN A 124 6.24 5.54 6.84
C ASN A 124 6.54 4.34 7.76
N ARG A 125 7.79 3.88 7.85
CA ARG A 125 8.14 2.61 8.50
C ARG A 125 7.66 2.55 9.95
N GLY A 126 8.00 3.53 10.76
CA GLY A 126 7.67 3.52 12.20
C GLY A 126 6.17 3.50 12.47
N ILE A 127 5.39 4.27 11.72
CA ILE A 127 3.92 4.29 11.88
C ILE A 127 3.28 2.98 11.39
N LEU A 128 3.80 2.37 10.32
CA LEU A 128 3.32 1.08 9.85
C LEU A 128 3.58 -0.02 10.88
N GLU A 129 4.78 -0.08 11.48
CA GLU A 129 5.11 -1.03 12.54
C GLU A 129 4.18 -0.91 13.77
N ALA A 130 3.76 0.32 14.11
CA ALA A 130 2.86 0.56 15.23
C ALA A 130 1.39 0.21 14.90
N VAL A 131 0.87 0.79 13.81
CA VAL A 131 -0.57 0.74 13.50
C VAL A 131 -0.99 -0.61 12.93
N THR A 132 -0.12 -1.33 12.21
CA THR A 132 -0.48 -2.67 11.69
C THR A 132 -0.80 -3.66 12.80
N ARG A 133 -0.18 -3.54 13.98
CA ARG A 133 -0.53 -4.36 15.15
C ARG A 133 -1.97 -4.12 15.60
N GLU A 134 -2.38 -2.85 15.68
CA GLU A 134 -3.77 -2.50 16.01
C GLU A 134 -4.75 -2.97 14.92
N MET A 135 -4.35 -2.87 13.64
CA MET A 135 -5.20 -3.35 12.54
C MET A 135 -5.39 -4.87 12.54
N CYS A 136 -4.47 -5.64 13.12
CA CYS A 136 -4.67 -7.07 13.33
C CYS A 136 -5.85 -7.36 14.28
N ASP A 137 -6.13 -6.47 15.24
CA ASP A 137 -7.29 -6.59 16.13
C ASP A 137 -8.62 -6.43 15.36
N PHE A 138 -8.60 -5.86 14.15
CA PHE A 138 -9.77 -5.80 13.27
C PHE A 138 -10.00 -7.11 12.49
N GLY A 139 -9.15 -8.11 12.66
CA GLY A 139 -9.20 -9.39 11.96
C GLY A 139 -8.41 -9.45 10.66
N LEU A 140 -7.46 -8.53 10.44
CA LEU A 140 -6.55 -8.56 9.30
C LEU A 140 -5.26 -9.31 9.64
N ASN A 141 -4.80 -10.14 8.72
CA ASN A 141 -3.44 -10.69 8.70
C ASN A 141 -2.57 -9.77 7.87
N ILE A 142 -1.60 -9.07 8.48
CA ILE A 142 -0.83 -8.03 7.80
C ILE A 142 0.64 -8.39 7.72
N ALA A 143 1.20 -8.27 6.52
CA ALA A 143 2.64 -8.25 6.28
C ALA A 143 3.04 -6.89 5.67
N THR A 144 4.23 -6.40 6.01
CA THR A 144 4.80 -5.18 5.43
C THR A 144 6.11 -5.48 4.73
N LEU A 145 6.25 -5.00 3.50
CA LEU A 145 7.49 -5.02 2.73
C LEU A 145 8.03 -3.59 2.65
N HIS A 146 9.22 -3.36 3.21
CA HIS A 146 9.90 -2.06 3.20
C HIS A 146 11.06 -2.08 2.20
N LEU A 147 10.98 -1.28 1.14
CA LEU A 147 11.99 -1.28 0.08
C LEU A 147 13.38 -0.83 0.53
N GLY A 148 13.46 0.17 1.42
CA GLY A 148 14.73 0.64 1.97
C GLY A 148 15.49 -0.41 2.80
N ALA A 149 14.81 -1.41 3.36
CA ALA A 149 15.45 -2.48 4.12
C ALA A 149 16.11 -3.55 3.23
N MET A 150 15.72 -3.63 1.95
CA MET A 150 16.28 -4.59 0.98
C MET A 150 17.59 -4.10 0.35
N MET A 151 17.95 -2.81 0.50
CA MET A 151 19.14 -2.21 -0.10
C MET A 151 20.33 -2.08 0.84
N SER A 152 20.21 -2.56 2.08
CA SER A 152 21.22 -2.44 3.13
C SER A 152 21.96 -3.75 3.45
N THR A 153 22.07 -4.66 2.47
CA THR A 153 22.94 -5.87 2.54
C THR A 153 24.09 -5.77 1.57
#